data_98575877bbb13f62f008356c57c6b55a
#
_entry.id   98575877bbb13f62f008356c57c6b55a
#
_cell.length_a   1.000
_cell.length_b   1.000
_cell.length_c   1.000
_cell.angle_alpha   90.00
_cell.angle_beta   90.00
_cell.angle_gamma   90.00
#
_symmetry.space_group_name_H-M   'P 1'
#
loop_
_entity.id
_entity.type
_entity.pdbx_description
1 polymer ?
#
loop_
_entity_poly.entity_id
_entity_poly.type
_entity_poly.pdbx_seq_one_letter_code
_entity_poly.pdbx_strand_id
1 'polypeptide(L)'
;MKQLLIISLCLLSLSINAEVLTLQQCIDSALLNSLTIQKQGNQYASQRLQYTQSKADISPSIIGSAGQSWIFGRSIGSDNIYHAQNSSQTTFNLSANIVLFDGLQMKYNIDQARANMQATEANMQALQMQIKMNVSTMYLQVLLCKELLLVADNQLADTRLKLQRDSALVAVNRLPAGELYTLQAQIAREELEVTQRQNNLQLSLLDLAQAIELQDISHFDIATPNSEELVGGLLPNNEEVYQI
;
A
#
# COMPACT_ATOMS: atom_id res chain seq x y z
N MET A 1 -21.93 -7.72 43.36
CA MET A 1 -22.43 -7.78 41.97
C MET A 1 -21.61 -6.99 40.97
N LYS A 2 -21.04 -5.81 41.29
CA LYS A 2 -20.18 -5.04 40.35
C LYS A 2 -18.83 -5.68 40.01
N GLN A 3 -18.24 -6.47 40.93
CA GLN A 3 -16.94 -7.14 40.68
C GLN A 3 -17.06 -8.36 39.79
N LEU A 4 -18.20 -9.07 39.78
CA LEU A 4 -18.46 -10.21 38.90
C LEU A 4 -18.69 -9.79 37.45
N LEU A 5 -19.16 -8.58 37.20
CA LEU A 5 -19.40 -8.01 35.86
C LEU A 5 -18.09 -7.60 35.16
N ILE A 6 -17.08 -7.19 35.93
CA ILE A 6 -15.75 -6.81 35.41
C ILE A 6 -14.95 -8.06 35.00
N ILE A 7 -15.07 -9.16 35.73
CA ILE A 7 -14.41 -10.43 35.41
C ILE A 7 -15.03 -11.08 34.16
N SER A 8 -16.36 -10.93 33.94
CA SER A 8 -17.03 -11.42 32.73
C SER A 8 -16.65 -10.62 31.47
N LEU A 9 -16.30 -9.35 31.60
CA LEU A 9 -15.90 -8.50 30.46
C LEU A 9 -14.45 -8.75 30.01
N CYS A 10 -13.58 -9.24 30.91
CA CYS A 10 -12.18 -9.60 30.58
C CYS A 10 -12.04 -10.95 29.86
N LEU A 11 -13.05 -11.81 29.85
CA LEU A 11 -13.01 -13.14 29.21
C LEU A 11 -13.45 -13.13 27.75
N LEU A 12 -13.89 -11.98 27.21
CA LEU A 12 -14.40 -11.87 25.82
C LEU A 12 -13.35 -11.41 24.79
N SER A 13 -12.08 -11.29 25.12
CA SER A 13 -11.10 -10.65 24.23
C SER A 13 -9.86 -11.48 23.89
N LEU A 14 -9.98 -12.79 23.71
CA LEU A 14 -8.86 -13.60 23.22
C LEU A 14 -9.31 -14.66 22.22
N SER A 15 -10.00 -14.24 21.18
CA SER A 15 -10.00 -14.97 19.91
C SER A 15 -8.80 -14.49 19.11
N ILE A 16 -7.60 -15.00 19.40
CA ILE A 16 -6.47 -14.95 18.49
C ILE A 16 -6.82 -15.91 17.35
N ASN A 17 -7.63 -15.44 16.41
CA ASN A 17 -7.80 -16.13 15.14
C ASN A 17 -6.55 -15.77 14.32
N ALA A 18 -5.75 -16.76 13.95
CA ALA A 18 -4.82 -16.60 12.85
C ALA A 18 -5.64 -16.14 11.64
N GLU A 19 -5.37 -14.95 11.16
CA GLU A 19 -6.11 -14.37 10.04
C GLU A 19 -5.59 -15.01 8.74
N VAL A 20 -6.30 -16.07 8.32
CA VAL A 20 -5.98 -16.76 7.07
C VAL A 20 -6.64 -16.00 5.93
N LEU A 21 -5.84 -15.25 5.17
CA LEU A 21 -6.34 -14.40 4.08
C LEU A 21 -6.32 -15.14 2.74
N THR A 22 -7.40 -14.95 1.98
CA THR A 22 -7.46 -15.35 0.55
C THR A 22 -6.74 -14.32 -0.32
N LEU A 23 -6.39 -14.70 -1.57
CA LEU A 23 -5.78 -13.79 -2.54
C LEU A 23 -6.59 -12.50 -2.72
N GLN A 24 -7.92 -12.62 -2.84
CA GLN A 24 -8.78 -11.46 -3.04
C GLN A 24 -8.76 -10.53 -1.80
N GLN A 25 -8.80 -11.10 -0.60
CA GLN A 25 -8.70 -10.32 0.64
C GLN A 25 -7.35 -9.60 0.78
N CYS A 26 -6.25 -10.25 0.38
CA CYS A 26 -4.92 -9.62 0.34
C CYS A 26 -4.89 -8.43 -0.65
N ILE A 27 -5.48 -8.60 -1.84
CA ILE A 27 -5.58 -7.53 -2.84
C ILE A 27 -6.42 -6.37 -2.31
N ASP A 28 -7.59 -6.65 -1.74
CA ASP A 28 -8.49 -5.62 -1.22
C ASP A 28 -7.86 -4.86 -0.06
N SER A 29 -7.17 -5.57 0.86
CA SER A 29 -6.41 -4.95 1.96
C SER A 29 -5.31 -4.04 1.43
N ALA A 30 -4.51 -4.51 0.45
CA ALA A 30 -3.46 -3.71 -0.16
C ALA A 30 -4.01 -2.44 -0.83
N LEU A 31 -5.15 -2.53 -1.54
CA LEU A 31 -5.75 -1.38 -2.20
C LEU A 31 -6.32 -0.36 -1.20
N LEU A 32 -6.89 -0.82 -0.09
CA LEU A 32 -7.48 0.05 0.94
C LEU A 32 -6.43 0.75 1.78
N ASN A 33 -5.37 0.03 2.17
CA ASN A 33 -4.39 0.52 3.13
C ASN A 33 -3.21 1.25 2.46
N SER A 34 -2.94 1.01 1.17
CA SER A 34 -1.75 1.52 0.49
C SER A 34 -1.62 3.04 0.55
N LEU A 35 -0.58 3.51 1.22
CA LEU A 35 -0.19 4.92 1.27
C LEU A 35 0.14 5.47 -0.12
N THR A 36 0.62 4.62 -1.02
CA THR A 36 0.93 5.01 -2.40
C THR A 36 -0.34 5.35 -3.18
N ILE A 37 -1.42 4.58 -2.99
CA ILE A 37 -2.74 4.88 -3.59
C ILE A 37 -3.31 6.16 -2.99
N GLN A 38 -3.23 6.35 -1.67
CA GLN A 38 -3.71 7.57 -1.01
C GLN A 38 -2.96 8.81 -1.53
N LYS A 39 -1.64 8.72 -1.68
CA LYS A 39 -0.81 9.78 -2.27
C LYS A 39 -1.27 10.11 -3.70
N GLN A 40 -1.48 9.10 -4.54
CA GLN A 40 -1.95 9.28 -5.92
C GLN A 40 -3.37 9.86 -5.96
N GLY A 41 -4.25 9.45 -5.06
CA GLY A 41 -5.58 10.02 -4.89
C GLY A 41 -5.56 11.51 -4.54
N ASN A 42 -4.66 11.92 -3.64
CA ASN A 42 -4.45 13.33 -3.31
C ASN A 42 -3.90 14.12 -4.51
N GLN A 43 -3.02 13.51 -5.31
CA GLN A 43 -2.52 14.13 -6.53
C GLN A 43 -3.62 14.31 -7.57
N TYR A 44 -4.49 13.32 -7.76
CA TYR A 44 -5.67 13.44 -8.60
C TYR A 44 -6.62 14.55 -8.11
N ALA A 45 -6.89 14.62 -6.81
CA ALA A 45 -7.70 15.69 -6.23
C ALA A 45 -7.09 17.08 -6.50
N SER A 46 -5.77 17.22 -6.39
CA SER A 46 -5.05 18.46 -6.73
C SER A 46 -5.22 18.85 -8.20
N GLN A 47 -5.06 17.91 -9.14
CA GLN A 47 -5.26 18.15 -10.56
C GLN A 47 -6.71 18.52 -10.90
N ARG A 48 -7.67 17.89 -10.22
CA ARG A 48 -9.10 18.23 -10.35
C ARG A 48 -9.39 19.65 -9.87
N LEU A 49 -8.76 20.07 -8.77
CA LEU A 49 -8.88 21.46 -8.30
C LEU A 49 -8.25 22.46 -9.27
N GLN A 50 -7.08 22.15 -9.83
CA GLN A 50 -6.44 22.97 -10.87
C GLN A 50 -7.32 23.13 -12.10
N TYR A 51 -7.96 22.04 -12.57
CA TYR A 51 -8.94 22.12 -13.65
C TYR A 51 -10.14 23.00 -13.30
N THR A 52 -10.65 22.90 -12.06
CA THR A 52 -11.74 23.77 -11.59
C THR A 52 -11.30 25.23 -11.52
N GLN A 53 -10.07 25.49 -11.05
CA GLN A 53 -9.48 26.83 -11.01
C GLN A 53 -9.34 27.41 -12.41
N SER A 54 -8.79 26.65 -13.37
CA SER A 54 -8.66 27.13 -14.76
C SER A 54 -10.00 27.54 -15.39
N LYS A 55 -11.10 26.87 -14.99
CA LYS A 55 -12.46 27.32 -15.38
C LYS A 55 -12.88 28.59 -14.67
N ALA A 56 -12.54 28.73 -13.38
CA ALA A 56 -12.90 29.92 -12.61
C ALA A 56 -12.13 31.16 -13.06
N ASP A 57 -10.94 31.01 -13.66
CA ASP A 57 -10.10 32.10 -14.15
C ASP A 57 -10.76 32.89 -15.31
N ILE A 58 -11.82 32.35 -15.92
CA ILE A 58 -12.67 33.09 -16.88
C ILE A 58 -13.53 34.16 -16.19
N SER A 59 -13.81 33.95 -14.91
CA SER A 59 -14.65 34.87 -14.13
C SER A 59 -13.88 36.10 -13.70
N PRO A 60 -14.55 37.26 -13.50
CA PRO A 60 -13.88 38.47 -13.00
C PRO A 60 -13.27 38.23 -11.61
N SER A 61 -12.03 38.67 -11.44
CA SER A 61 -11.38 38.72 -10.11
C SER A 61 -11.75 40.01 -9.41
N ILE A 62 -12.23 39.89 -8.16
CA ILE A 62 -12.58 41.04 -7.30
C ILE A 62 -11.62 41.03 -6.12
N ILE A 63 -10.86 42.13 -5.98
CA ILE A 63 -9.89 42.27 -4.88
C ILE A 63 -10.26 43.50 -4.07
N GLY A 64 -10.49 43.29 -2.78
CA GLY A 64 -10.66 44.34 -1.79
C GLY A 64 -9.42 44.46 -0.91
N SER A 65 -8.93 45.65 -0.70
CA SER A 65 -7.85 45.93 0.23
C SER A 65 -8.18 47.12 1.13
N ALA A 66 -7.81 47.01 2.39
CA ALA A 66 -7.89 48.08 3.38
C ALA A 66 -6.51 48.23 4.04
N GLY A 67 -6.06 49.48 4.12
CA GLY A 67 -4.81 49.82 4.74
C GLY A 67 -4.96 50.98 5.71
N GLN A 68 -4.25 50.90 6.85
CA GLN A 68 -4.14 52.00 7.79
C GLN A 68 -2.67 52.33 7.99
N SER A 69 -2.34 53.62 7.81
CA SER A 69 -0.99 54.14 7.96
C SER A 69 -1.01 55.25 9.01
N TRP A 70 -0.07 55.23 9.94
CA TRP A 70 0.20 56.31 10.89
C TRP A 70 1.60 56.84 10.62
N ILE A 71 1.66 58.19 10.36
CA ILE A 71 2.91 58.88 10.13
C ILE A 71 3.14 59.83 11.32
N PHE A 72 4.24 59.60 12.02
CA PHE A 72 4.65 60.42 13.16
C PHE A 72 5.95 61.17 12.80
N GLY A 73 5.98 62.46 13.02
CA GLY A 73 7.22 63.23 12.78
C GLY A 73 6.99 64.66 12.30
N ARG A 74 7.92 65.15 11.47
CA ARG A 74 7.85 66.47 10.88
C ARG A 74 7.66 66.34 9.36
N SER A 75 6.72 67.05 8.83
CA SER A 75 6.52 67.18 7.36
C SER A 75 6.71 68.64 6.95
N ILE A 76 7.12 68.84 5.69
CA ILE A 76 7.23 70.18 5.11
C ILE A 76 5.84 70.62 4.69
N GLY A 77 5.35 71.72 5.23
CA GLY A 77 4.09 72.35 4.83
C GLY A 77 4.21 73.08 3.50
N SER A 78 3.10 73.62 3.00
CA SER A 78 3.02 74.43 1.76
C SER A 78 3.80 75.73 1.86
N ASP A 79 4.15 76.16 3.09
CA ASP A 79 4.98 77.32 3.40
C ASP A 79 6.50 77.00 3.44
N ASN A 80 6.89 75.81 3.04
CA ASN A 80 8.26 75.30 3.02
C ASN A 80 8.94 75.26 4.43
N ILE A 81 8.10 75.23 5.51
CA ILE A 81 8.57 75.14 6.91
C ILE A 81 8.25 73.75 7.44
N TYR A 82 9.12 73.22 8.32
CA TYR A 82 8.89 71.94 9.02
C TYR A 82 7.88 72.09 10.15
N HIS A 83 6.72 71.48 9.99
CA HIS A 83 5.72 71.35 11.05
C HIS A 83 5.74 69.97 11.68
N ALA A 84 5.61 69.87 12.99
CA ALA A 84 5.35 68.62 13.67
C ALA A 84 3.94 68.19 13.38
N GLN A 85 3.77 67.11 12.60
CA GLN A 85 2.47 66.65 12.18
C GLN A 85 2.38 65.16 12.31
N ASN A 86 1.40 64.68 13.10
CA ASN A 86 1.00 63.28 13.17
C ASN A 86 -0.20 63.13 12.25
N SER A 87 -0.12 62.25 11.31
CA SER A 87 -1.23 61.95 10.41
C SER A 87 -1.60 60.46 10.44
N SER A 88 -2.85 60.22 10.29
CA SER A 88 -3.38 58.86 10.11
C SER A 88 -4.18 58.82 8.81
N GLN A 89 -3.88 57.83 7.98
CA GLN A 89 -4.50 57.68 6.68
C GLN A 89 -5.12 56.27 6.60
N THR A 90 -6.41 56.21 6.30
CA THR A 90 -7.11 54.99 6.00
C THR A 90 -7.41 54.92 4.51
N THR A 91 -6.99 53.87 3.85
CA THR A 91 -7.25 53.65 2.42
C THR A 91 -8.10 52.39 2.25
N PHE A 92 -9.13 52.50 1.45
CA PHE A 92 -9.91 51.37 0.95
C PHE A 92 -9.80 51.32 -0.57
N ASN A 93 -9.48 50.14 -1.10
CA ASN A 93 -9.45 49.92 -2.52
C ASN A 93 -10.27 48.68 -2.88
N LEU A 94 -11.12 48.81 -3.87
CA LEU A 94 -11.88 47.72 -4.46
C LEU A 94 -11.61 47.74 -5.96
N SER A 95 -11.05 46.66 -6.49
CA SER A 95 -10.78 46.51 -7.93
C SER A 95 -11.44 45.25 -8.44
N ALA A 96 -12.03 45.35 -9.64
CA ALA A 96 -12.54 44.21 -10.40
C ALA A 96 -11.82 44.16 -11.75
N ASN A 97 -11.30 42.99 -12.10
CA ASN A 97 -10.57 42.78 -13.33
C ASN A 97 -11.12 41.53 -14.06
N ILE A 98 -11.34 41.67 -15.37
CA ILE A 98 -11.75 40.59 -16.26
C ILE A 98 -10.95 40.63 -17.54
N VAL A 99 -10.49 39.50 -17.99
CA VAL A 99 -9.83 39.36 -19.29
C VAL A 99 -10.88 39.04 -20.35
N LEU A 100 -11.12 39.93 -21.31
CA LEU A 100 -12.14 39.73 -22.34
C LEU A 100 -11.64 38.86 -23.49
N PHE A 101 -10.34 38.96 -23.82
CA PHE A 101 -9.71 38.20 -24.88
C PHE A 101 -8.20 38.07 -24.63
N ASP A 102 -7.68 36.88 -24.78
CA ASP A 102 -6.27 36.51 -24.55
C ASP A 102 -5.67 35.66 -25.70
N GLY A 103 -6.27 35.71 -26.87
CA GLY A 103 -5.80 34.88 -27.99
C GLY A 103 -6.11 33.39 -27.84
N LEU A 104 -7.18 33.03 -27.11
CA LEU A 104 -7.61 31.66 -26.79
C LEU A 104 -6.73 30.94 -25.74
N GLN A 105 -5.81 31.62 -25.08
CA GLN A 105 -4.91 31.04 -24.07
C GLN A 105 -5.69 30.41 -22.94
N MET A 106 -6.73 31.06 -22.41
CA MET A 106 -7.60 30.49 -21.36
C MET A 106 -8.22 29.17 -21.79
N LYS A 107 -8.72 29.05 -23.01
CA LYS A 107 -9.30 27.82 -23.54
C LYS A 107 -8.27 26.69 -23.53
N TYR A 108 -7.09 26.93 -24.07
CA TYR A 108 -6.04 25.92 -24.12
C TYR A 108 -5.51 25.55 -22.74
N ASN A 109 -5.47 26.48 -21.79
CA ASN A 109 -5.12 26.21 -20.40
C ASN A 109 -6.14 25.27 -19.73
N ILE A 110 -7.45 25.46 -20.00
CA ILE A 110 -8.50 24.58 -19.52
C ILE A 110 -8.37 23.17 -20.13
N ASP A 111 -8.15 23.09 -21.44
CA ASP A 111 -7.96 21.83 -22.15
C ASP A 111 -6.70 21.09 -21.63
N GLN A 112 -5.62 21.81 -21.39
CA GLN A 112 -4.40 21.28 -20.77
C GLN A 112 -4.66 20.75 -19.35
N ALA A 113 -5.32 21.54 -18.49
CA ALA A 113 -5.64 21.13 -17.13
C ALA A 113 -6.56 19.91 -17.11
N ARG A 114 -7.52 19.81 -18.05
CA ARG A 114 -8.37 18.65 -18.24
C ARG A 114 -7.57 17.41 -18.63
N ALA A 115 -6.68 17.54 -19.61
CA ALA A 115 -5.82 16.45 -20.04
C ALA A 115 -4.90 15.96 -18.92
N ASN A 116 -4.32 16.87 -18.11
CA ASN A 116 -3.51 16.53 -16.96
C ASN A 116 -4.31 15.76 -15.89
N MET A 117 -5.55 16.17 -15.63
CA MET A 117 -6.45 15.47 -14.70
C MET A 117 -6.73 14.04 -15.21
N GLN A 118 -7.07 13.89 -16.50
CA GLN A 118 -7.32 12.56 -17.11
C GLN A 118 -6.06 11.68 -17.09
N ALA A 119 -4.88 12.24 -17.38
CA ALA A 119 -3.62 11.51 -17.28
C ALA A 119 -3.33 11.02 -15.86
N THR A 120 -3.62 11.85 -14.84
CA THR A 120 -3.44 11.47 -13.45
C THR A 120 -4.43 10.38 -13.02
N GLU A 121 -5.66 10.41 -13.53
CA GLU A 121 -6.68 9.37 -13.33
C GLU A 121 -6.23 8.02 -13.92
N ALA A 122 -5.75 8.04 -15.17
CA ALA A 122 -5.20 6.85 -15.81
C ALA A 122 -3.98 6.28 -15.06
N ASN A 123 -3.09 7.15 -14.55
CA ASN A 123 -1.96 6.74 -13.72
C ASN A 123 -2.41 6.09 -12.42
N MET A 124 -3.51 6.56 -11.81
CA MET A 124 -4.07 5.93 -10.61
C MET A 124 -4.60 4.52 -10.91
N GLN A 125 -5.29 4.33 -12.03
CA GLN A 125 -5.76 3.00 -12.46
C GLN A 125 -4.59 2.05 -12.76
N ALA A 126 -3.54 2.55 -13.43
CA ALA A 126 -2.33 1.77 -13.69
C ALA A 126 -1.63 1.36 -12.39
N LEU A 127 -1.55 2.25 -11.41
CA LEU A 127 -0.98 1.95 -10.08
C LEU A 127 -1.78 0.88 -9.34
N GLN A 128 -3.12 0.95 -9.37
CA GLN A 128 -3.98 -0.07 -8.77
C GLN A 128 -3.73 -1.45 -9.41
N MET A 129 -3.59 -1.50 -10.74
CA MET A 129 -3.28 -2.75 -11.45
C MET A 129 -1.89 -3.28 -11.06
N GLN A 130 -0.91 -2.39 -10.95
CA GLN A 130 0.44 -2.76 -10.51
C GLN A 130 0.46 -3.37 -9.11
N ILE A 131 -0.28 -2.78 -8.16
CA ILE A 131 -0.39 -3.30 -6.79
C ILE A 131 -1.06 -4.68 -6.80
N LYS A 132 -2.16 -4.84 -7.53
CA LYS A 132 -2.83 -6.15 -7.69
C LYS A 132 -1.86 -7.22 -8.19
N MET A 133 -1.10 -6.92 -9.24
CA MET A 133 -0.13 -7.85 -9.82
C MET A 133 1.00 -8.18 -8.84
N ASN A 134 1.52 -7.17 -8.12
CA ASN A 134 2.58 -7.37 -7.15
C ASN A 134 2.13 -8.26 -5.98
N VAL A 135 0.97 -7.97 -5.38
CA VAL A 135 0.38 -8.78 -4.30
C VAL A 135 0.10 -10.21 -4.78
N SER A 136 -0.44 -10.39 -5.99
CA SER A 136 -0.67 -11.72 -6.56
C SER A 136 0.63 -12.52 -6.72
N THR A 137 1.69 -11.88 -7.18
CA THR A 137 3.00 -12.52 -7.32
C THR A 137 3.58 -12.94 -5.96
N MET A 138 3.50 -12.05 -4.94
CA MET A 138 3.96 -12.37 -3.59
C MET A 138 3.14 -13.48 -2.95
N TYR A 139 1.81 -13.49 -3.15
CA TYR A 139 0.94 -14.55 -2.66
C TYR A 139 1.30 -15.91 -3.26
N LEU A 140 1.53 -15.98 -4.58
CA LEU A 140 1.98 -17.20 -5.26
C LEU A 140 3.36 -17.64 -4.78
N GLN A 141 4.26 -16.70 -4.47
CA GLN A 141 5.56 -17.01 -3.89
C GLN A 141 5.43 -17.67 -2.51
N VAL A 142 4.52 -17.19 -1.65
CA VAL A 142 4.26 -17.83 -0.36
C VAL A 142 3.69 -19.24 -0.54
N LEU A 143 2.75 -19.44 -1.48
CA LEU A 143 2.23 -20.78 -1.80
C LEU A 143 3.35 -21.72 -2.25
N LEU A 144 4.23 -21.25 -3.15
CA LEU A 144 5.38 -22.03 -3.58
C LEU A 144 6.29 -22.42 -2.41
N CYS A 145 6.57 -21.48 -1.49
CA CYS A 145 7.38 -21.77 -0.31
C CYS A 145 6.71 -22.79 0.63
N LYS A 146 5.38 -22.75 0.79
CA LYS A 146 4.62 -23.75 1.56
C LYS A 146 4.74 -25.15 0.96
N GLU A 147 4.57 -25.26 -0.36
CA GLU A 147 4.68 -26.54 -1.05
C GLU A 147 6.11 -27.11 -1.00
N LEU A 148 7.13 -26.27 -1.17
CA LEU A 148 8.52 -26.69 -1.07
C LEU A 148 8.90 -27.15 0.34
N LEU A 149 8.34 -26.51 1.37
CA LEU A 149 8.50 -26.97 2.77
C LEU A 149 7.85 -28.33 2.97
N LEU A 150 6.61 -28.51 2.50
CA LEU A 150 5.91 -29.78 2.59
C LEU A 150 6.69 -30.93 1.90
N VAL A 151 7.26 -30.67 0.72
CA VAL A 151 8.10 -31.65 0.01
C VAL A 151 9.35 -31.98 0.82
N ALA A 152 10.02 -30.99 1.42
CA ALA A 152 11.22 -31.21 2.22
C ALA A 152 10.90 -32.01 3.50
N ASP A 153 9.78 -31.72 4.19
CA ASP A 153 9.32 -32.46 5.36
C ASP A 153 9.00 -33.92 5.03
N ASN A 154 8.30 -34.18 3.91
CA ASN A 154 8.00 -35.53 3.44
C ASN A 154 9.27 -36.31 3.11
N GLN A 155 10.26 -35.68 2.43
CA GLN A 155 11.54 -36.29 2.12
C GLN A 155 12.31 -36.69 3.38
N LEU A 156 12.36 -35.81 4.39
CA LEU A 156 12.97 -36.08 5.69
C LEU A 156 12.27 -37.24 6.41
N ALA A 157 10.94 -37.26 6.38
CA ALA A 157 10.12 -38.32 6.98
C ALA A 157 10.44 -39.70 6.33
N ASP A 158 10.51 -39.74 4.98
CA ASP A 158 10.82 -40.96 4.24
C ASP A 158 12.24 -41.46 4.55
N THR A 159 13.23 -40.56 4.63
CA THR A 159 14.61 -40.94 4.98
C THR A 159 14.71 -41.47 6.41
N ARG A 160 13.96 -40.87 7.35
CA ARG A 160 13.88 -41.40 8.74
C ARG A 160 13.25 -42.81 8.81
N LEU A 161 12.19 -43.06 8.01
CA LEU A 161 11.60 -44.38 7.89
C LEU A 161 12.59 -45.40 7.29
N LYS A 162 13.37 -45.01 6.26
CA LYS A 162 14.44 -45.85 5.72
C LYS A 162 15.50 -46.17 6.78
N LEU A 163 15.94 -45.17 7.55
CA LEU A 163 16.90 -45.42 8.65
C LEU A 163 16.37 -46.43 9.65
N GLN A 164 15.10 -46.31 10.05
CA GLN A 164 14.46 -47.25 11.00
C GLN A 164 14.45 -48.67 10.43
N ARG A 165 14.05 -48.85 9.15
CA ARG A 165 14.03 -50.15 8.49
C ARG A 165 15.43 -50.75 8.38
N ASP A 166 16.39 -49.97 7.91
CA ASP A 166 17.75 -50.44 7.62
C ASP A 166 18.52 -50.70 8.92
N SER A 167 18.22 -50.01 10.03
CA SER A 167 18.75 -50.33 11.37
C SER A 167 18.32 -51.73 11.85
N ALA A 168 17.08 -52.15 11.57
CA ALA A 168 16.61 -53.49 11.87
C ALA A 168 17.33 -54.57 11.02
N LEU A 169 17.65 -54.27 9.74
CA LEU A 169 18.40 -55.16 8.87
C LEU A 169 19.87 -55.33 9.30
N VAL A 170 20.49 -54.22 9.75
CA VAL A 170 21.85 -54.26 10.32
C VAL A 170 21.90 -55.08 11.58
N ALA A 171 20.90 -54.96 12.47
CA ALA A 171 20.81 -55.72 13.72
C ALA A 171 20.79 -57.26 13.50
N VAL A 172 20.29 -57.73 12.35
CA VAL A 172 20.29 -59.14 11.94
C VAL A 172 21.42 -59.50 10.96
N ASN A 173 22.43 -58.64 10.84
CA ASN A 173 23.59 -58.81 9.95
C ASN A 173 23.22 -58.97 8.46
N ARG A 174 22.10 -58.40 8.00
CA ARG A 174 21.71 -58.44 6.60
C ARG A 174 22.13 -57.17 5.79
N LEU A 175 22.62 -56.13 6.48
CA LEU A 175 23.10 -54.90 5.86
C LEU A 175 24.40 -54.45 6.55
N PRO A 176 25.37 -53.86 5.83
CA PRO A 176 26.58 -53.30 6.41
C PRO A 176 26.26 -52.09 7.30
N ALA A 177 26.91 -51.98 8.46
CA ALA A 177 26.69 -50.83 9.37
C ALA A 177 27.03 -49.47 8.77
N GLY A 178 27.90 -49.43 7.74
CA GLY A 178 28.23 -48.18 7.01
C GLY A 178 27.06 -47.47 6.37
N GLU A 179 26.05 -48.23 5.94
CA GLU A 179 24.85 -47.67 5.33
C GLU A 179 24.06 -46.75 6.32
N LEU A 180 24.06 -47.08 7.61
CA LEU A 180 23.40 -46.27 8.63
C LEU A 180 24.04 -44.88 8.77
N TYR A 181 25.36 -44.80 8.71
CA TYR A 181 26.09 -43.52 8.77
C TYR A 181 25.80 -42.63 7.53
N THR A 182 25.63 -43.29 6.38
CA THR A 182 25.23 -42.56 5.15
C THR A 182 23.84 -41.96 5.27
N LEU A 183 22.87 -42.74 5.78
CA LEU A 183 21.50 -42.27 6.03
C LEU A 183 21.45 -41.18 7.12
N GLN A 184 22.24 -41.31 8.19
CA GLN A 184 22.34 -40.29 9.23
C GLN A 184 22.89 -38.97 8.67
N ALA A 185 23.92 -39.04 7.85
CA ALA A 185 24.45 -37.85 7.18
C ALA A 185 23.45 -37.22 6.18
N GLN A 186 22.61 -38.04 5.55
CA GLN A 186 21.54 -37.55 4.66
C GLN A 186 20.46 -36.87 5.48
N ILE A 187 19.99 -37.45 6.59
CA ILE A 187 19.01 -36.84 7.50
C ILE A 187 19.48 -35.47 7.98
N ALA A 188 20.74 -35.35 8.41
CA ALA A 188 21.28 -34.07 8.86
C ALA A 188 21.27 -32.98 7.76
N ARG A 189 21.46 -33.36 6.50
CA ARG A 189 21.35 -32.42 5.35
C ARG A 189 19.91 -32.05 5.07
N GLU A 190 18.97 -33.01 5.13
CA GLU A 190 17.56 -32.78 4.92
C GLU A 190 16.94 -31.93 6.06
N GLU A 191 17.38 -32.09 7.31
CA GLU A 191 17.00 -31.23 8.45
C GLU A 191 17.47 -29.79 8.24
N LEU A 192 18.66 -29.57 7.70
CA LEU A 192 19.12 -28.24 7.30
C LEU A 192 18.25 -27.66 6.21
N GLU A 193 17.89 -28.46 5.19
CA GLU A 193 17.03 -28.01 4.11
C GLU A 193 15.64 -27.62 4.61
N VAL A 194 15.02 -28.42 5.47
CA VAL A 194 13.71 -28.06 6.12
C VAL A 194 13.82 -26.73 6.84
N THR A 195 14.89 -26.53 7.62
CA THR A 195 15.10 -25.25 8.32
C THR A 195 15.23 -24.08 7.36
N GLN A 196 15.94 -24.25 6.24
CA GLN A 196 16.06 -23.22 5.22
C GLN A 196 14.72 -22.91 4.54
N ARG A 197 13.90 -23.96 4.24
CA ARG A 197 12.55 -23.76 3.66
C ARG A 197 11.61 -23.07 4.64
N GLN A 198 11.66 -23.39 5.93
CA GLN A 198 10.90 -22.68 6.95
C GLN A 198 11.26 -21.20 7.02
N ASN A 199 12.55 -20.88 7.03
CA ASN A 199 13.00 -19.49 7.03
C ASN A 199 12.54 -18.73 5.76
N ASN A 200 12.64 -19.38 4.59
CA ASN A 200 12.19 -18.77 3.33
C ASN A 200 10.66 -18.53 3.34
N LEU A 201 9.89 -19.45 3.89
CA LEU A 201 8.45 -19.26 4.06
C LEU A 201 8.14 -18.06 4.98
N GLN A 202 8.81 -17.96 6.12
CA GLN A 202 8.62 -16.84 7.04
C GLN A 202 8.97 -15.49 6.40
N LEU A 203 10.05 -15.42 5.63
CA LEU A 203 10.43 -14.21 4.89
C LEU A 203 9.38 -13.86 3.83
N SER A 204 8.90 -14.83 3.06
CA SER A 204 7.87 -14.59 2.05
C SER A 204 6.54 -14.12 2.66
N LEU A 205 6.15 -14.66 3.82
CA LEU A 205 4.98 -14.20 4.57
C LEU A 205 5.16 -12.76 5.06
N LEU A 206 6.35 -12.42 5.56
CA LEU A 206 6.68 -11.06 6.00
C LEU A 206 6.62 -10.06 4.83
N ASP A 207 7.18 -10.43 3.68
CA ASP A 207 7.17 -9.59 2.47
C ASP A 207 5.73 -9.32 2.01
N LEU A 208 4.88 -10.35 2.01
CA LEU A 208 3.47 -10.21 1.66
C LEU A 208 2.72 -9.35 2.69
N ALA A 209 2.93 -9.58 3.99
CA ALA A 209 2.31 -8.79 5.06
C ALA A 209 2.67 -7.31 4.97
N GLN A 210 3.92 -7.00 4.64
CA GLN A 210 4.37 -5.63 4.40
C GLN A 210 3.72 -5.01 3.15
N ALA A 211 3.58 -5.79 2.07
CA ALA A 211 2.96 -5.32 0.83
C ALA A 211 1.47 -4.99 0.99
N ILE A 212 0.76 -5.67 1.90
CA ILE A 212 -0.64 -5.39 2.23
C ILE A 212 -0.80 -4.41 3.41
N GLU A 213 0.33 -3.90 3.95
CA GLU A 213 0.38 -2.96 5.08
C GLU A 213 -0.37 -3.48 6.32
N LEU A 214 -0.20 -4.78 6.63
CA LEU A 214 -0.80 -5.41 7.79
C LEU A 214 -0.10 -4.92 9.08
N GLN A 215 -0.90 -4.52 10.09
CA GLN A 215 -0.35 -3.98 11.35
C GLN A 215 0.15 -5.08 12.30
N ASP A 216 -0.49 -6.26 12.30
CA ASP A 216 -0.08 -7.40 13.12
C ASP A 216 0.32 -8.58 12.23
N ILE A 217 1.62 -8.90 12.28
CA ILE A 217 2.24 -9.95 11.45
C ILE A 217 2.35 -11.28 12.23
N SER A 218 2.12 -11.26 13.55
CA SER A 218 2.50 -12.36 14.46
C SER A 218 1.78 -13.69 14.15
N HIS A 219 0.60 -13.62 13.53
CA HIS A 219 -0.25 -14.80 13.25
C HIS A 219 -0.83 -14.78 11.83
N PHE A 220 -0.16 -14.06 10.92
CA PHE A 220 -0.58 -13.98 9.52
C PHE A 220 -0.28 -15.28 8.79
N ASP A 221 -1.27 -15.81 8.09
CA ASP A 221 -1.13 -16.94 7.16
C ASP A 221 -2.06 -16.76 5.96
N ILE A 222 -1.79 -17.50 4.89
CA ILE A 222 -2.60 -17.48 3.67
C ILE A 222 -3.36 -18.79 3.47
N ALA A 223 -4.55 -18.67 2.88
CA ALA A 223 -5.33 -19.82 2.46
C ALA A 223 -4.61 -20.56 1.33
N THR A 224 -4.60 -21.89 1.41
CA THR A 224 -4.15 -22.72 0.29
C THR A 224 -5.38 -22.98 -0.60
N PRO A 225 -5.51 -22.29 -1.73
CA PRO A 225 -6.67 -22.47 -2.60
C PRO A 225 -6.64 -23.84 -3.27
N ASN A 226 -7.81 -24.41 -3.54
CA ASN A 226 -7.91 -25.56 -4.41
C ASN A 226 -7.44 -25.19 -5.82
N SER A 227 -6.81 -26.13 -6.53
CA SER A 227 -6.24 -25.91 -7.88
C SER A 227 -7.24 -25.32 -8.89
N GLU A 228 -8.54 -25.55 -8.72
CA GLU A 228 -9.61 -24.99 -9.55
C GLU A 228 -9.87 -23.50 -9.30
N GLU A 229 -9.70 -23.02 -8.06
CA GLU A 229 -9.86 -21.60 -7.71
C GLU A 229 -8.70 -20.75 -8.22
N LEU A 230 -7.47 -21.29 -8.24
CA LEU A 230 -6.29 -20.61 -8.79
C LEU A 230 -6.42 -20.31 -10.29
N VAL A 231 -6.96 -21.25 -11.05
CA VAL A 231 -7.14 -21.10 -12.50
C VAL A 231 -8.31 -20.16 -12.81
N GLY A 232 -9.41 -20.22 -12.05
CA GLY A 232 -10.57 -19.34 -12.24
C GLY A 232 -10.35 -17.88 -11.85
N GLY A 233 -9.50 -17.61 -10.84
CA GLY A 233 -9.23 -16.24 -10.36
C GLY A 233 -8.14 -15.50 -11.14
N LEU A 234 -7.27 -16.20 -11.88
CA LEU A 234 -6.16 -15.60 -12.65
C LEU A 234 -6.53 -15.31 -14.12
N LEU A 235 -7.60 -15.94 -14.64
CA LEU A 235 -8.08 -15.64 -15.98
C LEU A 235 -9.08 -14.48 -15.89
N PRO A 236 -8.82 -13.35 -16.57
CA PRO A 236 -9.83 -12.31 -16.71
C PRO A 236 -11.07 -12.94 -17.37
N ASN A 237 -12.23 -12.67 -16.76
CA ASN A 237 -13.49 -13.12 -17.34
C ASN A 237 -13.55 -12.62 -18.79
N ASN A 238 -13.62 -13.52 -19.75
CA ASN A 238 -13.45 -13.26 -21.20
C ASN A 238 -14.44 -12.21 -21.76
N GLU A 239 -15.42 -11.76 -20.97
CA GLU A 239 -16.42 -10.79 -21.42
C GLU A 239 -15.95 -9.32 -21.32
N GLU A 240 -14.93 -9.01 -20.50
CA GLU A 240 -14.45 -7.63 -20.36
C GLU A 240 -13.32 -7.23 -21.33
N VAL A 241 -12.69 -8.19 -22.00
CA VAL A 241 -11.52 -7.91 -22.87
C VAL A 241 -11.91 -7.40 -24.26
N TYR A 242 -13.18 -7.53 -24.67
CA TYR A 242 -13.63 -7.17 -26.01
C TYR A 242 -14.45 -5.88 -26.10
N GLN A 243 -14.50 -5.04 -25.05
CA GLN A 243 -15.14 -3.72 -25.08
C GLN A 243 -14.08 -2.60 -25.05
N ILE A 244 -13.26 -2.52 -26.09
CA ILE A 244 -12.44 -1.35 -26.43
C ILE A 244 -12.87 -0.84 -27.80
#